data_c2ede9de8d25012fff3d3aacc205deb8
#
_entry.id   c2ede9de8d25012fff3d3aacc205deb8
#
_cell.length_a   1.000
_cell.length_b   1.000
_cell.length_c   1.000
_cell.angle_alpha   90.00
_cell.angle_beta   90.00
_cell.angle_gamma   90.00
#
_symmetry.space_group_name_H-M   'P 1'
#
loop_
_entity.id
_entity.type
_entity.pdbx_description
1 polymer ?
#
loop_
_entity_poly.entity_id
_entity_poly.type
_entity_poly.pdbx_seq_one_letter_code
_entity_poly.pdbx_strand_id
1 'polypeptide(L)'
;LIVTVYDDDQETYRIWRSKVGISDSRILKIGDNKGGRYSSDNFWQMADTGPCGPCTEIFFDYGPTVKGGLPGTTNEGDRFVEIWNLVFMQFYKDKKGRISKLPNQCVDTGMGLERISSVLQGVTDNYQTDTFFHLMSGAAKLLKVEELETISLKVISDHIRSIFHLLREGVNPGNEGRGYVLRRIIRRAVRYAYKCEVRDIFLADMVDIFLKDFPEEISAEEIKSIKIKITAEEEKFSATFFRGMEILAQQIKLADYKVLSGSTAFLLYDTYGFPIDLTVDICKEKKIEVNIVEFNVLMEEQKERSKDKNQFQQAIQVNEPNLQTEFVGYNRSSVDSKVLGIFKDDEKIVELKEGERAYLVLEKSCFYAESGGQIGDTGIITSPSAQVSVLDTKKFNRMFLHDCVVEKGTLESTQSVSANIDKRKREMVMRNHSATHLLHFALRQVLGNHVAQRGSLVTEDRTRFDFSHDSKIDAEDISSIENVVNEIVKNNTATEIKNMEYSEAVDYGALALFGEKYGDRVRVLKIGPSIELCGGTHVSRTGDIGFFKIISEGSISSGVRRIEAVSGKAAEEYVMALERTLRETSEVLKVPHHKILHKVKQLNDDSIQRAKEIKLLKSERVKVQKLS
;
A
#
# COMPACT_ATOMS: atom_id res chain seq x y z
N LEU A 1 -10.91 -45.75 1.46
CA LEU A 1 -9.85 -44.91 0.92
C LEU A 1 -9.55 -45.26 -0.52
N ILE A 2 -9.26 -44.24 -1.33
CA ILE A 2 -8.72 -44.32 -2.70
C ILE A 2 -7.45 -43.50 -2.73
N VAL A 3 -6.46 -43.94 -3.52
CA VAL A 3 -5.26 -43.19 -3.76
C VAL A 3 -5.10 -42.88 -5.24
N THR A 4 -4.57 -41.71 -5.55
CA THR A 4 -4.23 -41.33 -6.91
C THR A 4 -2.71 -41.30 -7.09
N VAL A 5 -2.22 -41.58 -8.28
CA VAL A 5 -0.81 -41.51 -8.64
C VAL A 5 -0.66 -40.91 -10.03
N TYR A 6 0.41 -40.18 -10.28
CA TYR A 6 0.73 -39.73 -11.63
C TYR A 6 1.01 -40.93 -12.53
N ASP A 7 0.44 -40.98 -13.72
CA ASP A 7 0.43 -42.19 -14.56
C ASP A 7 1.85 -42.70 -14.91
N ASP A 8 2.81 -41.81 -15.09
CA ASP A 8 4.21 -42.16 -15.35
C ASP A 8 4.97 -42.63 -14.09
N ASP A 9 4.44 -42.39 -12.86
CA ASP A 9 5.09 -42.74 -11.60
C ASP A 9 4.83 -44.17 -11.17
N GLN A 10 5.55 -45.10 -11.82
CA GLN A 10 5.44 -46.53 -11.55
C GLN A 10 6.02 -46.93 -10.20
N GLU A 11 6.93 -46.14 -9.64
CA GLU A 11 7.52 -46.39 -8.33
C GLU A 11 6.47 -46.20 -7.23
N THR A 12 5.78 -45.07 -7.21
CA THR A 12 4.72 -44.80 -6.25
C THR A 12 3.58 -45.79 -6.37
N TYR A 13 3.18 -46.16 -7.61
CA TYR A 13 2.18 -47.19 -7.82
C TYR A 13 2.56 -48.54 -7.18
N ARG A 14 3.84 -49.00 -7.36
CA ARG A 14 4.33 -50.23 -6.74
C ARG A 14 4.37 -50.14 -5.23
N ILE A 15 4.75 -49.01 -4.65
CA ILE A 15 4.77 -48.79 -3.21
C ILE A 15 3.35 -48.96 -2.65
N TRP A 16 2.37 -48.30 -3.19
CA TRP A 16 0.98 -48.43 -2.74
C TRP A 16 0.48 -49.87 -2.81
N ARG A 17 0.72 -50.52 -3.94
CA ARG A 17 0.30 -51.90 -4.16
C ARG A 17 1.01 -52.90 -3.28
N SER A 18 2.35 -52.87 -3.25
CA SER A 18 3.17 -53.98 -2.69
C SER A 18 3.62 -53.72 -1.26
N LYS A 19 3.86 -52.46 -0.85
CA LYS A 19 4.29 -52.12 0.49
C LYS A 19 3.12 -51.77 1.41
N VAL A 20 2.18 -50.98 0.91
CA VAL A 20 1.02 -50.57 1.69
C VAL A 20 -0.17 -51.55 1.56
N GLY A 21 -0.23 -52.31 0.48
CA GLY A 21 -1.26 -53.35 0.29
C GLY A 21 -2.62 -52.82 -0.24
N ILE A 22 -2.63 -51.69 -0.92
CA ILE A 22 -3.84 -51.15 -1.55
C ILE A 22 -4.13 -51.96 -2.80
N SER A 23 -5.40 -52.38 -2.98
CA SER A 23 -5.82 -53.12 -4.17
C SER A 23 -5.77 -52.22 -5.43
N ASP A 24 -5.47 -52.83 -6.58
CA ASP A 24 -5.38 -52.15 -7.87
C ASP A 24 -6.65 -51.33 -8.20
N SER A 25 -7.83 -51.80 -7.79
CA SER A 25 -9.11 -51.14 -7.97
C SER A 25 -9.27 -49.83 -7.17
N ARG A 26 -8.37 -49.56 -6.22
CA ARG A 26 -8.35 -48.35 -5.37
C ARG A 26 -7.14 -47.47 -5.64
N ILE A 27 -6.33 -47.76 -6.64
CA ILE A 27 -5.22 -46.95 -7.10
C ILE A 27 -5.60 -46.37 -8.47
N LEU A 28 -5.87 -45.08 -8.52
CA LEU A 28 -6.22 -44.38 -9.75
C LEU A 28 -4.99 -43.74 -10.35
N LYS A 29 -4.75 -44.01 -11.63
CA LYS A 29 -3.67 -43.38 -12.40
C LYS A 29 -4.24 -42.17 -13.13
N ILE A 30 -3.65 -40.99 -12.88
CA ILE A 30 -4.07 -39.73 -13.50
C ILE A 30 -2.87 -39.19 -14.31
N GLY A 31 -3.05 -39.11 -15.64
CA GLY A 31 -2.07 -38.55 -16.55
C GLY A 31 -2.22 -37.04 -16.71
N ASP A 32 -1.74 -36.51 -17.83
CA ASP A 32 -1.78 -35.09 -18.18
C ASP A 32 -3.21 -34.65 -18.56
N ASN A 33 -4.08 -34.52 -17.57
CA ASN A 33 -5.50 -34.25 -17.75
C ASN A 33 -5.86 -32.75 -17.85
N LYS A 34 -4.87 -31.85 -17.76
CA LYS A 34 -5.06 -30.38 -17.83
C LYS A 34 -4.43 -29.73 -19.05
N GLY A 35 -4.22 -30.50 -20.13
CA GLY A 35 -3.93 -29.96 -21.47
C GLY A 35 -2.46 -29.74 -21.84
N GLY A 36 -1.51 -30.36 -21.14
CA GLY A 36 -0.08 -30.31 -21.50
C GLY A 36 0.76 -31.25 -20.66
N ARG A 37 2.01 -31.51 -21.07
CA ARG A 37 2.90 -32.38 -20.33
C ARG A 37 3.18 -31.82 -18.95
N TYR A 38 3.05 -32.65 -17.93
CA TYR A 38 3.14 -32.29 -16.50
C TYR A 38 2.02 -31.33 -16.04
N SER A 39 0.95 -31.18 -16.82
CA SER A 39 -0.25 -30.46 -16.44
C SER A 39 -1.32 -31.47 -15.98
N SER A 40 -1.22 -31.88 -14.73
CA SER A 40 -2.03 -32.96 -14.13
C SER A 40 -2.45 -32.61 -12.71
N ASP A 41 -3.55 -33.22 -12.23
CA ASP A 41 -3.91 -33.17 -10.82
C ASP A 41 -2.82 -33.84 -9.95
N ASN A 42 -2.19 -34.88 -10.46
CA ASN A 42 -1.11 -35.59 -9.77
C ASN A 42 0.31 -35.15 -10.17
N PHE A 43 0.46 -33.91 -10.68
CA PHE A 43 1.79 -33.31 -10.87
C PHE A 43 1.79 -31.88 -10.28
N TRP A 44 2.41 -31.76 -9.12
CA TRP A 44 2.45 -30.50 -8.37
C TRP A 44 3.55 -29.56 -8.88
N GLN A 45 3.25 -28.27 -8.90
CA GLN A 45 4.19 -27.21 -9.24
C GLN A 45 4.03 -26.05 -8.26
N MET A 46 5.15 -25.54 -7.72
CA MET A 46 5.12 -24.46 -6.73
C MET A 46 4.52 -23.16 -7.31
N ALA A 47 4.90 -22.79 -8.54
CA ALA A 47 4.43 -21.61 -9.27
C ALA A 47 4.88 -21.70 -10.74
N ASP A 48 4.95 -20.56 -11.44
CA ASP A 48 5.50 -20.48 -12.79
C ASP A 48 6.97 -20.93 -12.84
N THR A 49 7.72 -20.77 -11.74
CA THR A 49 9.10 -21.22 -11.56
C THR A 49 9.28 -21.79 -10.16
N GLY A 50 10.02 -22.89 -10.03
CA GLY A 50 10.32 -23.50 -8.74
C GLY A 50 10.36 -25.01 -8.77
N PRO A 51 10.49 -25.66 -7.61
CA PRO A 51 10.40 -27.10 -7.46
C PRO A 51 9.07 -27.65 -7.97
N CYS A 52 9.10 -28.82 -8.58
CA CYS A 52 7.91 -29.52 -9.05
C CYS A 52 8.15 -31.02 -9.11
N GLY A 53 7.08 -31.79 -9.22
CA GLY A 53 7.17 -33.25 -9.35
C GLY A 53 5.84 -33.96 -9.25
N PRO A 54 5.81 -35.27 -9.52
CA PRO A 54 4.60 -36.07 -9.34
C PRO A 54 4.15 -36.06 -7.89
N CYS A 55 2.85 -36.20 -7.68
CA CYS A 55 2.30 -36.36 -6.35
C CYS A 55 1.32 -37.55 -6.30
N THR A 56 1.05 -37.98 -5.09
CA THR A 56 0.04 -38.98 -4.78
C THR A 56 -0.87 -38.42 -3.70
N GLU A 57 -2.18 -38.60 -3.89
CA GLU A 57 -3.19 -38.05 -3.01
C GLU A 57 -4.02 -39.17 -2.41
N ILE A 58 -4.42 -38.99 -1.16
CA ILE A 58 -5.30 -39.92 -0.44
C ILE A 58 -6.68 -39.30 -0.33
N PHE A 59 -7.70 -40.00 -0.84
CA PHE A 59 -9.08 -39.58 -0.80
C PHE A 59 -9.89 -40.48 0.15
N PHE A 60 -10.80 -39.84 0.88
CA PHE A 60 -11.84 -40.53 1.63
C PHE A 60 -13.13 -40.59 0.81
N ASP A 61 -13.76 -41.77 0.73
CA ASP A 61 -15.05 -41.98 0.06
C ASP A 61 -16.18 -41.92 1.10
N TYR A 62 -17.01 -40.90 1.07
CA TYR A 62 -18.20 -40.76 1.92
C TYR A 62 -19.34 -41.68 1.53
N GLY A 63 -19.15 -42.49 0.50
CA GLY A 63 -20.11 -43.47 0.06
C GLY A 63 -21.15 -42.97 -0.98
N PRO A 64 -22.00 -43.87 -1.48
CA PRO A 64 -22.85 -43.59 -2.63
C PRO A 64 -24.00 -42.60 -2.35
N THR A 65 -24.26 -42.27 -1.10
CA THR A 65 -25.27 -41.28 -0.71
C THR A 65 -24.85 -39.85 -1.00
N VAL A 66 -23.51 -39.60 -1.08
CA VAL A 66 -22.94 -38.31 -1.44
C VAL A 66 -22.65 -38.29 -2.94
N LYS A 67 -23.05 -37.20 -3.61
CA LYS A 67 -22.86 -37.05 -5.06
C LYS A 67 -21.42 -36.77 -5.41
N GLY A 68 -20.90 -37.43 -6.44
CA GLY A 68 -19.58 -37.19 -7.00
C GLY A 68 -19.00 -38.43 -7.66
N GLY A 69 -18.24 -38.22 -8.75
CA GLY A 69 -17.47 -39.22 -9.47
C GLY A 69 -16.08 -39.41 -8.88
N LEU A 70 -15.31 -40.32 -9.44
CA LEU A 70 -13.93 -40.61 -9.03
C LEU A 70 -13.02 -39.39 -9.29
N PRO A 71 -11.96 -39.21 -8.47
CA PRO A 71 -10.94 -38.19 -8.68
C PRO A 71 -10.34 -38.22 -10.11
N GLY A 72 -10.07 -37.07 -10.69
CA GLY A 72 -9.52 -36.93 -12.05
C GLY A 72 -10.56 -37.06 -13.16
N THR A 73 -11.86 -37.17 -12.82
CA THR A 73 -12.97 -37.26 -13.81
C THR A 73 -13.73 -35.94 -13.95
N THR A 74 -14.47 -35.78 -15.04
CA THR A 74 -15.28 -34.58 -15.29
C THR A 74 -16.50 -34.44 -14.35
N ASN A 75 -16.82 -35.48 -13.59
CA ASN A 75 -17.99 -35.55 -12.69
C ASN A 75 -17.56 -35.55 -11.21
N GLU A 76 -16.44 -34.95 -10.87
CA GLU A 76 -16.03 -34.76 -9.48
C GLU A 76 -17.13 -34.06 -8.67
N GLY A 77 -17.16 -34.36 -7.38
CA GLY A 77 -18.12 -33.77 -6.44
C GLY A 77 -17.67 -34.04 -5.00
N ASP A 78 -18.58 -33.93 -4.06
CA ASP A 78 -18.25 -33.95 -2.62
C ASP A 78 -18.06 -35.38 -2.06
N ARG A 79 -18.26 -36.43 -2.86
CA ARG A 79 -18.15 -37.81 -2.40
C ARG A 79 -16.73 -38.21 -2.03
N PHE A 80 -15.77 -37.86 -2.88
CA PHE A 80 -14.34 -38.19 -2.67
C PHE A 80 -13.62 -36.92 -2.24
N VAL A 81 -13.20 -36.89 -0.98
CA VAL A 81 -12.49 -35.73 -0.42
C VAL A 81 -11.01 -36.07 -0.25
N GLU A 82 -10.16 -35.29 -0.90
CA GLU A 82 -8.72 -35.33 -0.69
C GLU A 82 -8.40 -34.94 0.75
N ILE A 83 -7.81 -35.85 1.51
CA ILE A 83 -7.41 -35.62 2.91
C ILE A 83 -5.92 -35.42 3.06
N TRP A 84 -5.11 -35.96 2.14
CA TRP A 84 -3.67 -35.90 2.24
C TRP A 84 -3.01 -35.89 0.86
N ASN A 85 -2.03 -35.01 0.66
CA ASN A 85 -1.21 -34.94 -0.55
C ASN A 85 0.26 -35.19 -0.19
N LEU A 86 0.93 -36.06 -0.95
CA LEU A 86 2.36 -36.36 -0.83
C LEU A 86 3.03 -36.00 -2.16
N VAL A 87 3.88 -34.98 -2.13
CA VAL A 87 4.55 -34.43 -3.31
C VAL A 87 5.99 -34.90 -3.37
N PHE A 88 6.40 -35.47 -4.49
CA PHE A 88 7.77 -35.91 -4.74
C PHE A 88 8.49 -34.85 -5.56
N MET A 89 9.16 -33.91 -4.89
CA MET A 89 9.93 -32.86 -5.54
C MET A 89 11.18 -33.43 -6.18
N GLN A 90 11.07 -33.72 -7.47
CA GLN A 90 12.14 -34.35 -8.27
C GLN A 90 12.74 -33.40 -9.28
N PHE A 91 12.03 -32.32 -9.64
CA PHE A 91 12.36 -31.43 -10.72
C PHE A 91 12.31 -29.96 -10.31
N TYR A 92 12.95 -29.11 -11.13
CA TYR A 92 12.89 -27.65 -11.06
C TYR A 92 12.45 -27.08 -12.41
N LYS A 93 11.45 -26.23 -12.42
CA LYS A 93 10.95 -25.49 -13.58
C LYS A 93 11.53 -24.08 -13.62
N ASP A 94 12.23 -23.72 -14.69
CA ASP A 94 12.83 -22.40 -14.89
C ASP A 94 11.82 -21.39 -15.48
N LYS A 95 12.23 -20.09 -15.53
CA LYS A 95 11.40 -19.01 -16.12
C LYS A 95 11.05 -19.20 -17.61
N LYS A 96 11.74 -20.11 -18.31
CA LYS A 96 11.47 -20.47 -19.70
C LYS A 96 10.59 -21.72 -19.82
N GLY A 97 10.08 -22.24 -18.71
CA GLY A 97 9.25 -23.44 -18.65
C GLY A 97 10.00 -24.76 -18.80
N ARG A 98 11.35 -24.74 -18.80
CA ARG A 98 12.17 -25.97 -18.92
C ARG A 98 12.24 -26.65 -17.56
N ILE A 99 12.04 -27.99 -17.57
CA ILE A 99 12.09 -28.83 -16.38
C ILE A 99 13.41 -29.60 -16.36
N SER A 100 14.14 -29.49 -15.26
CA SER A 100 15.42 -30.20 -15.00
C SER A 100 15.34 -30.95 -13.68
N LYS A 101 16.10 -32.04 -13.52
CA LYS A 101 16.13 -32.79 -12.28
C LYS A 101 16.77 -31.96 -11.16
N LEU A 102 16.20 -32.03 -9.96
CA LEU A 102 16.84 -31.50 -8.74
C LEU A 102 18.06 -32.34 -8.36
N PRO A 103 19.14 -31.71 -7.88
CA PRO A 103 20.33 -32.46 -7.39
C PRO A 103 19.98 -33.28 -6.13
N ASN A 104 19.13 -32.76 -5.26
CA ASN A 104 18.62 -33.44 -4.08
C ASN A 104 17.10 -33.50 -4.19
N GLN A 105 16.56 -34.70 -4.27
CA GLN A 105 15.11 -34.93 -4.30
C GLN A 105 14.59 -34.96 -2.86
N CYS A 106 13.36 -34.49 -2.64
CA CYS A 106 12.70 -34.53 -1.34
C CYS A 106 11.23 -34.86 -1.47
N VAL A 107 10.62 -35.22 -0.37
CA VAL A 107 9.19 -35.42 -0.24
C VAL A 107 8.63 -34.30 0.62
N ASP A 108 7.62 -33.64 0.13
CA ASP A 108 6.81 -32.71 0.91
C ASP A 108 5.38 -33.25 1.04
N THR A 109 4.73 -32.96 2.15
CA THR A 109 3.41 -33.52 2.41
C THR A 109 2.51 -32.51 3.10
N GLY A 110 1.24 -32.49 2.73
CA GLY A 110 0.21 -31.64 3.31
C GLY A 110 -1.08 -32.39 3.57
N MET A 111 -1.59 -32.30 4.81
CA MET A 111 -2.88 -32.83 5.21
C MET A 111 -3.79 -31.69 5.64
N GLY A 112 -5.01 -31.64 5.11
CA GLY A 112 -6.02 -30.65 5.51
C GLY A 112 -6.57 -30.98 6.90
N LEU A 113 -6.28 -30.12 7.91
CA LEU A 113 -6.76 -30.35 9.28
C LEU A 113 -8.29 -30.45 9.33
N GLU A 114 -9.00 -29.54 8.70
CA GLU A 114 -10.45 -29.53 8.68
C GLU A 114 -11.02 -30.73 7.93
N ARG A 115 -10.39 -31.12 6.82
CA ARG A 115 -10.81 -32.30 6.03
C ARG A 115 -10.65 -33.59 6.81
N ILE A 116 -9.50 -33.81 7.46
CA ILE A 116 -9.31 -35.04 8.26
C ILE A 116 -10.20 -35.01 9.52
N SER A 117 -10.41 -33.84 10.13
CA SER A 117 -11.32 -33.70 11.27
C SER A 117 -12.75 -34.03 10.90
N SER A 118 -13.26 -33.59 9.73
CA SER A 118 -14.60 -33.92 9.26
C SER A 118 -14.78 -35.43 9.04
N VAL A 119 -13.76 -36.07 8.45
CA VAL A 119 -13.75 -37.53 8.27
C VAL A 119 -13.80 -38.26 9.61
N LEU A 120 -12.99 -37.88 10.58
CA LEU A 120 -12.90 -38.53 11.89
C LEU A 120 -14.16 -38.28 12.74
N GLN A 121 -14.81 -37.14 12.58
CA GLN A 121 -16.07 -36.80 13.25
C GLN A 121 -17.31 -37.32 12.52
N GLY A 122 -17.14 -37.93 11.34
CA GLY A 122 -18.22 -38.55 10.57
C GLY A 122 -19.17 -37.52 9.93
N VAL A 123 -18.72 -36.30 9.69
CA VAL A 123 -19.47 -35.23 9.02
C VAL A 123 -18.95 -35.02 7.61
N THR A 124 -19.78 -34.51 6.71
CA THR A 124 -19.44 -34.31 5.29
C THR A 124 -19.04 -32.89 4.95
N ASP A 125 -19.22 -31.94 5.88
CA ASP A 125 -18.89 -30.53 5.72
C ASP A 125 -17.91 -30.11 6.83
N ASN A 126 -16.81 -29.47 6.45
CA ASN A 126 -15.81 -28.94 7.39
C ASN A 126 -16.43 -28.00 8.44
N TYR A 127 -17.48 -27.27 8.07
CA TYR A 127 -18.18 -26.36 8.95
C TYR A 127 -19.07 -27.04 10.01
N GLN A 128 -19.28 -28.36 9.89
CA GLN A 128 -19.97 -29.17 10.90
C GLN A 128 -19.03 -29.77 11.94
N THR A 129 -17.70 -29.59 11.76
CA THR A 129 -16.73 -29.99 12.78
C THR A 129 -16.90 -29.17 14.06
N ASP A 130 -16.52 -29.74 15.19
CA ASP A 130 -16.62 -29.09 16.51
C ASP A 130 -16.07 -27.66 16.52
N THR A 131 -14.88 -27.47 15.95
CA THR A 131 -14.16 -26.19 15.83
C THR A 131 -14.99 -25.11 15.14
N PHE A 132 -15.53 -25.41 13.96
CA PHE A 132 -16.33 -24.45 13.21
C PHE A 132 -17.75 -24.31 13.77
N PHE A 133 -18.33 -25.39 14.28
CA PHE A 133 -19.68 -25.37 14.84
C PHE A 133 -19.80 -24.42 16.03
N HIS A 134 -18.82 -24.42 16.93
CA HIS A 134 -18.79 -23.48 18.06
C HIS A 134 -18.64 -22.03 17.59
N LEU A 135 -17.69 -21.80 16.66
CA LEU A 135 -17.46 -20.46 16.11
C LEU A 135 -18.69 -19.92 15.37
N MET A 136 -19.33 -20.74 14.54
CA MET A 136 -20.58 -20.38 13.86
C MET A 136 -21.74 -20.16 14.84
N SER A 137 -21.85 -20.97 15.89
CA SER A 137 -22.88 -20.79 16.93
C SER A 137 -22.67 -19.49 17.70
N GLY A 138 -21.40 -19.12 17.99
CA GLY A 138 -21.05 -17.84 18.57
C GLY A 138 -21.39 -16.68 17.65
N ALA A 139 -21.04 -16.78 16.38
CA ALA A 139 -21.39 -15.79 15.35
C ALA A 139 -22.90 -15.61 15.20
N ALA A 140 -23.64 -16.71 15.14
CA ALA A 140 -25.12 -16.68 15.04
C ALA A 140 -25.77 -15.93 16.20
N LYS A 141 -25.32 -16.18 17.44
CA LYS A 141 -25.79 -15.46 18.63
C LYS A 141 -25.46 -13.97 18.58
N LEU A 142 -24.22 -13.63 18.18
CA LEU A 142 -23.77 -12.24 18.08
C LEU A 142 -24.57 -11.48 17.02
N LEU A 143 -24.80 -12.10 15.87
CA LEU A 143 -25.47 -11.48 14.72
C LEU A 143 -27.01 -11.66 14.74
N LYS A 144 -27.56 -12.38 15.73
CA LYS A 144 -28.99 -12.69 15.87
C LYS A 144 -29.56 -13.42 14.66
N VAL A 145 -28.78 -14.36 14.10
CA VAL A 145 -29.16 -15.22 12.98
C VAL A 145 -29.64 -16.56 13.53
N GLU A 146 -30.85 -16.97 13.20
CA GLU A 146 -31.46 -18.21 13.73
C GLU A 146 -30.93 -19.47 13.02
N GLU A 147 -30.69 -19.40 11.71
CA GLU A 147 -30.24 -20.53 10.90
C GLU A 147 -28.70 -20.64 10.89
N LEU A 148 -28.16 -21.71 11.49
CA LEU A 148 -26.72 -21.94 11.62
C LEU A 148 -26.00 -22.29 10.31
N GLU A 149 -26.67 -22.98 9.40
CA GLU A 149 -26.04 -23.48 8.15
C GLU A 149 -26.02 -22.45 7.00
N THR A 150 -26.11 -21.15 7.32
CA THR A 150 -26.05 -20.12 6.28
C THR A 150 -24.64 -19.96 5.72
N ILE A 151 -24.53 -19.70 4.42
CA ILE A 151 -23.26 -19.37 3.76
C ILE A 151 -22.59 -18.16 4.46
N SER A 152 -23.40 -17.23 4.94
CA SER A 152 -22.90 -16.04 5.65
C SER A 152 -22.11 -16.38 6.90
N LEU A 153 -22.64 -17.24 7.76
CA LEU A 153 -21.97 -17.67 8.99
C LEU A 153 -20.70 -18.48 8.69
N LYS A 154 -20.73 -19.36 7.67
CA LYS A 154 -19.55 -20.11 7.22
C LYS A 154 -18.43 -19.15 6.81
N VAL A 155 -18.74 -18.16 5.97
CA VAL A 155 -17.74 -17.16 5.50
C VAL A 155 -17.21 -16.31 6.64
N ILE A 156 -18.06 -15.82 7.54
CA ILE A 156 -17.63 -14.98 8.67
C ILE A 156 -16.70 -15.77 9.60
N SER A 157 -17.07 -17.02 9.91
CA SER A 157 -16.29 -17.91 10.79
C SER A 157 -14.92 -18.31 10.20
N ASP A 158 -14.86 -18.55 8.90
CA ASP A 158 -13.60 -18.81 8.20
C ASP A 158 -12.71 -17.55 8.19
N HIS A 159 -13.32 -16.42 7.86
CA HIS A 159 -12.59 -15.18 7.67
C HIS A 159 -12.01 -14.59 8.95
N ILE A 160 -12.71 -14.70 10.11
CA ILE A 160 -12.18 -14.19 11.37
C ILE A 160 -10.86 -14.87 11.77
N ARG A 161 -10.70 -16.16 11.51
CA ARG A 161 -9.44 -16.90 11.72
C ARG A 161 -8.31 -16.27 10.91
N SER A 162 -8.53 -16.10 9.61
CA SER A 162 -7.55 -15.50 8.70
C SER A 162 -7.21 -14.06 9.07
N ILE A 163 -8.22 -13.25 9.44
CA ILE A 163 -8.05 -11.86 9.86
C ILE A 163 -7.18 -11.78 11.11
N PHE A 164 -7.49 -12.60 12.13
CA PHE A 164 -6.77 -12.62 13.39
C PHE A 164 -5.29 -12.96 13.18
N HIS A 165 -4.98 -14.06 12.50
CA HIS A 165 -3.60 -14.49 12.28
C HIS A 165 -2.80 -13.51 11.41
N LEU A 166 -3.40 -12.95 10.35
CA LEU A 166 -2.71 -11.96 9.52
C LEU A 166 -2.37 -10.68 10.30
N LEU A 167 -3.28 -10.21 11.16
CA LEU A 167 -3.03 -9.03 12.01
C LEU A 167 -1.97 -9.30 13.07
N ARG A 168 -1.98 -10.50 13.67
CA ARG A 168 -0.97 -10.94 14.63
C ARG A 168 0.42 -10.99 14.01
N GLU A 169 0.54 -11.47 12.78
CA GLU A 169 1.79 -11.47 11.99
C GLU A 169 2.18 -10.07 11.45
N GLY A 170 1.52 -9.00 11.91
CA GLY A 170 1.86 -7.62 11.57
C GLY A 170 1.38 -7.16 10.19
N VAL A 171 0.57 -7.95 9.47
CA VAL A 171 -0.06 -7.50 8.23
C VAL A 171 -1.17 -6.52 8.58
N ASN A 172 -1.07 -5.27 8.10
CA ASN A 172 -2.12 -4.27 8.27
C ASN A 172 -2.97 -4.14 7.00
N PRO A 173 -4.29 -3.82 7.11
CA PRO A 173 -5.13 -3.56 5.94
C PRO A 173 -4.54 -2.47 5.06
N GLY A 174 -4.43 -2.72 3.76
CA GLY A 174 -3.76 -1.82 2.81
C GLY A 174 -4.37 -1.85 1.41
N ASN A 175 -3.82 -1.04 0.49
CA ASN A 175 -4.27 -0.98 -0.91
C ASN A 175 -3.51 -1.94 -1.82
N GLU A 176 -2.39 -2.51 -1.36
CA GLU A 176 -1.47 -3.32 -2.17
C GLU A 176 -0.98 -4.54 -1.40
N GLY A 177 -0.49 -5.54 -2.13
CA GLY A 177 0.17 -6.72 -1.59
C GLY A 177 -0.68 -7.48 -0.56
N ARG A 178 -0.04 -7.96 0.50
CA ARG A 178 -0.69 -8.73 1.57
C ARG A 178 -1.76 -7.94 2.33
N GLY A 179 -1.55 -6.64 2.51
CA GLY A 179 -2.52 -5.75 3.16
C GLY A 179 -3.82 -5.61 2.39
N TYR A 180 -3.77 -5.63 1.05
CA TYR A 180 -4.96 -5.64 0.20
C TYR A 180 -5.77 -6.93 0.36
N VAL A 181 -5.08 -8.08 0.45
CA VAL A 181 -5.75 -9.38 0.69
C VAL A 181 -6.49 -9.36 2.03
N LEU A 182 -5.82 -8.91 3.12
CA LEU A 182 -6.46 -8.78 4.43
C LEU A 182 -7.67 -7.85 4.38
N ARG A 183 -7.54 -6.68 3.78
CA ARG A 183 -8.66 -5.73 3.59
C ARG A 183 -9.83 -6.38 2.86
N ARG A 184 -9.57 -7.13 1.80
CA ARG A 184 -10.60 -7.84 1.03
C ARG A 184 -11.33 -8.89 1.87
N ILE A 185 -10.61 -9.64 2.70
CA ILE A 185 -11.19 -10.65 3.61
C ILE A 185 -12.12 -9.97 4.64
N ILE A 186 -11.66 -8.86 5.28
CA ILE A 186 -12.49 -8.08 6.22
C ILE A 186 -13.78 -7.60 5.54
N ARG A 187 -13.66 -6.95 4.39
CA ARG A 187 -14.80 -6.42 3.64
C ARG A 187 -15.77 -7.50 3.18
N ARG A 188 -15.24 -8.68 2.86
CA ARG A 188 -16.08 -9.83 2.50
C ARG A 188 -16.89 -10.33 3.70
N ALA A 189 -16.30 -10.41 4.88
CA ALA A 189 -17.02 -10.78 6.10
C ALA A 189 -18.15 -9.77 6.42
N VAL A 190 -17.88 -8.48 6.35
CA VAL A 190 -18.91 -7.42 6.54
C VAL A 190 -20.04 -7.53 5.52
N ARG A 191 -19.74 -7.81 4.24
CA ARG A 191 -20.77 -8.04 3.22
C ARG A 191 -21.67 -9.21 3.56
N TYR A 192 -21.11 -10.32 4.04
CA TYR A 192 -21.91 -11.50 4.37
C TYR A 192 -22.78 -11.27 5.61
N ALA A 193 -22.32 -10.49 6.57
CA ALA A 193 -23.16 -10.02 7.69
C ALA A 193 -24.32 -9.13 7.19
N TYR A 194 -24.03 -8.23 6.24
CA TYR A 194 -25.06 -7.40 5.60
C TYR A 194 -26.17 -8.23 4.92
N LYS A 195 -25.85 -9.40 4.34
CA LYS A 195 -26.85 -10.33 3.79
C LYS A 195 -27.79 -10.89 4.87
N CYS A 196 -27.33 -10.95 6.11
CA CYS A 196 -28.12 -11.33 7.28
C CYS A 196 -28.77 -10.10 7.96
N GLU A 197 -28.91 -8.98 7.24
CA GLU A 197 -29.47 -7.72 7.71
C GLU A 197 -28.72 -7.05 8.85
N VAL A 198 -27.51 -7.51 9.18
CA VAL A 198 -26.65 -6.91 10.21
C VAL A 198 -26.04 -5.60 9.68
N ARG A 199 -26.15 -4.54 10.47
CA ARG A 199 -25.63 -3.19 10.15
C ARG A 199 -24.64 -2.67 11.16
N ASP A 200 -24.61 -3.30 12.33
CA ASP A 200 -23.74 -2.92 13.44
C ASP A 200 -22.32 -3.44 13.19
N ILE A 201 -21.35 -2.80 13.81
CA ILE A 201 -19.95 -3.24 13.85
C ILE A 201 -19.86 -4.46 14.78
N PHE A 202 -19.25 -5.55 14.31
CA PHE A 202 -19.27 -6.84 15.01
C PHE A 202 -17.98 -7.66 14.94
N LEU A 203 -17.14 -7.43 13.92
CA LEU A 203 -15.99 -8.31 13.68
C LEU A 203 -14.96 -8.31 14.83
N ALA A 204 -14.84 -7.20 15.54
CA ALA A 204 -13.96 -7.14 16.71
C ALA A 204 -14.43 -8.06 17.85
N ASP A 205 -15.75 -8.24 18.02
CA ASP A 205 -16.31 -9.14 19.04
C ASP A 205 -16.17 -10.61 18.64
N MET A 206 -16.09 -10.90 17.32
CA MET A 206 -15.77 -12.24 16.82
C MET A 206 -14.38 -12.73 17.26
N VAL A 207 -13.45 -11.82 17.56
CA VAL A 207 -12.11 -12.19 18.09
C VAL A 207 -12.24 -12.90 19.44
N ASP A 208 -13.12 -12.44 20.33
CA ASP A 208 -13.32 -13.07 21.64
C ASP A 208 -13.95 -14.46 21.51
N ILE A 209 -14.85 -14.63 20.54
CA ILE A 209 -15.47 -15.93 20.25
C ILE A 209 -14.40 -16.88 19.70
N PHE A 210 -13.58 -16.40 18.75
CA PHE A 210 -12.49 -17.19 18.20
C PHE A 210 -11.49 -17.66 19.26
N LEU A 211 -11.03 -16.78 20.15
CA LEU A 211 -10.03 -17.10 21.17
C LEU A 211 -10.54 -18.06 22.26
N LYS A 212 -11.86 -18.24 22.42
CA LYS A 212 -12.40 -19.26 23.32
C LYS A 212 -12.17 -20.68 22.81
N ASP A 213 -12.29 -20.86 21.49
CA ASP A 213 -12.17 -22.16 20.85
C ASP A 213 -10.72 -22.44 20.39
N PHE A 214 -9.96 -21.38 20.16
CA PHE A 214 -8.53 -21.40 19.75
C PHE A 214 -7.71 -20.55 20.73
N PRO A 215 -7.42 -21.05 21.93
CA PRO A 215 -6.62 -20.31 22.89
C PRO A 215 -5.19 -20.12 22.35
N GLU A 216 -4.79 -18.88 22.24
CA GLU A 216 -3.48 -18.45 21.74
C GLU A 216 -2.69 -17.79 22.86
N GLU A 217 -1.37 -18.02 22.91
CA GLU A 217 -0.48 -17.23 23.77
C GLU A 217 -0.32 -15.82 23.20
N ILE A 218 -1.18 -14.90 23.65
CA ILE A 218 -1.21 -13.52 23.19
C ILE A 218 -1.54 -12.57 24.35
N SER A 219 -0.89 -11.42 24.39
CA SER A 219 -1.12 -10.42 25.44
C SER A 219 -2.46 -9.67 25.25
N ALA A 220 -3.01 -9.15 26.34
CA ALA A 220 -4.23 -8.35 26.29
C ALA A 220 -4.07 -7.08 25.43
N GLU A 221 -2.86 -6.49 25.42
CA GLU A 221 -2.51 -5.33 24.60
C GLU A 221 -2.55 -5.66 23.11
N GLU A 222 -2.03 -6.82 22.71
CA GLU A 222 -2.06 -7.26 21.31
C GLU A 222 -3.48 -7.56 20.86
N ILE A 223 -4.31 -8.23 21.68
CA ILE A 223 -5.74 -8.44 21.40
C ILE A 223 -6.45 -7.11 21.19
N LYS A 224 -6.21 -6.14 22.08
CA LYS A 224 -6.78 -4.79 21.96
C LYS A 224 -6.35 -4.11 20.67
N SER A 225 -5.07 -4.20 20.29
CA SER A 225 -4.54 -3.64 19.05
C SER A 225 -5.18 -4.27 17.81
N ILE A 226 -5.34 -5.61 17.80
CA ILE A 226 -6.01 -6.34 16.72
C ILE A 226 -7.47 -5.88 16.57
N LYS A 227 -8.22 -5.80 17.69
CA LYS A 227 -9.60 -5.34 17.70
C LYS A 227 -9.76 -3.92 17.17
N ILE A 228 -8.88 -2.99 17.58
CA ILE A 228 -8.89 -1.60 17.09
C ILE A 228 -8.72 -1.56 15.57
N LYS A 229 -7.78 -2.34 15.01
CA LYS A 229 -7.54 -2.38 13.56
C LYS A 229 -8.71 -2.97 12.78
N ILE A 230 -9.36 -4.01 13.31
CA ILE A 230 -10.56 -4.60 12.72
C ILE A 230 -11.68 -3.58 12.71
N THR A 231 -11.98 -2.97 13.87
CA THR A 231 -13.05 -1.97 14.00
C THR A 231 -12.83 -0.80 13.04
N ALA A 232 -11.61 -0.25 12.98
CA ALA A 232 -11.31 0.88 12.11
C ALA A 232 -11.54 0.58 10.61
N GLU A 233 -11.16 -0.61 10.12
CA GLU A 233 -11.41 -0.99 8.71
C GLU A 233 -12.90 -1.31 8.47
N GLU A 234 -13.58 -1.94 9.44
CA GLU A 234 -15.00 -2.25 9.37
C GLU A 234 -15.86 -0.98 9.34
N GLU A 235 -15.63 -0.02 10.26
CA GLU A 235 -16.32 1.27 10.30
C GLU A 235 -16.13 2.06 9.00
N LYS A 236 -14.88 2.15 8.54
CA LYS A 236 -14.55 2.85 7.31
C LYS A 236 -15.22 2.24 6.10
N PHE A 237 -15.25 0.92 6.00
CA PHE A 237 -15.91 0.23 4.90
C PHE A 237 -17.43 0.38 4.98
N SER A 238 -18.02 0.16 6.15
CA SER A 238 -19.46 0.26 6.38
C SER A 238 -20.01 1.65 6.00
N ALA A 239 -19.28 2.72 6.34
CA ALA A 239 -19.67 4.10 6.00
C ALA A 239 -19.84 4.33 4.48
N THR A 240 -19.03 3.67 3.65
CA THR A 240 -19.09 3.80 2.17
C THR A 240 -19.89 2.66 1.52
N PHE A 241 -19.89 1.48 2.13
CA PHE A 241 -20.52 0.28 1.61
C PHE A 241 -22.03 0.41 1.42
N PHE A 242 -22.74 0.91 2.43
CA PHE A 242 -24.19 1.05 2.33
C PHE A 242 -24.61 1.97 1.19
N ARG A 243 -23.92 3.09 1.02
CA ARG A 243 -24.17 4.02 -0.08
C ARG A 243 -23.83 3.42 -1.45
N GLY A 244 -22.72 2.71 -1.54
CA GLY A 244 -22.33 1.99 -2.75
C GLY A 244 -23.33 0.91 -3.13
N MET A 245 -23.88 0.16 -2.16
CA MET A 245 -24.95 -0.83 -2.38
C MET A 245 -26.24 -0.20 -2.91
N GLU A 246 -26.63 0.98 -2.43
CA GLU A 246 -27.79 1.72 -2.95
C GLU A 246 -27.59 2.10 -4.42
N ILE A 247 -26.40 2.64 -4.75
CA ILE A 247 -26.03 2.98 -6.12
C ILE A 247 -26.03 1.74 -7.01
N LEU A 248 -25.37 0.67 -6.58
CA LEU A 248 -25.32 -0.59 -7.34
C LEU A 248 -26.72 -1.14 -7.57
N ALA A 249 -27.58 -1.13 -6.54
CA ALA A 249 -28.97 -1.59 -6.67
C ALA A 249 -29.79 -0.74 -7.65
N GLN A 250 -29.58 0.59 -7.69
CA GLN A 250 -30.20 1.48 -8.66
C GLN A 250 -29.71 1.20 -10.08
N GLN A 251 -28.41 1.07 -10.27
CA GLN A 251 -27.81 0.79 -11.58
C GLN A 251 -28.22 -0.59 -12.13
N ILE A 252 -28.31 -1.60 -11.26
CA ILE A 252 -28.83 -2.93 -11.63
C ILE A 252 -30.29 -2.86 -12.10
N LYS A 253 -31.12 -2.02 -11.48
CA LYS A 253 -32.52 -1.82 -11.92
C LYS A 253 -32.62 -1.10 -13.27
N LEU A 254 -31.67 -0.24 -13.58
CA LEU A 254 -31.59 0.51 -14.84
C LEU A 254 -30.92 -0.25 -15.97
N ALA A 255 -30.22 -1.34 -15.67
CA ALA A 255 -29.49 -2.14 -16.65
C ALA A 255 -30.46 -3.03 -17.46
N ASP A 256 -30.97 -2.51 -18.58
CA ASP A 256 -31.85 -3.21 -19.52
C ASP A 256 -31.22 -4.44 -20.19
N TYR A 257 -29.87 -4.57 -20.14
CA TYR A 257 -29.11 -5.55 -20.94
C TYR A 257 -28.35 -6.62 -20.12
N LYS A 258 -28.65 -6.82 -18.86
CA LYS A 258 -27.98 -7.79 -17.99
C LYS A 258 -26.45 -7.58 -17.87
N VAL A 259 -25.93 -6.41 -18.22
CA VAL A 259 -24.52 -6.04 -18.13
C VAL A 259 -24.37 -4.72 -17.37
N LEU A 260 -23.60 -4.73 -16.29
CA LEU A 260 -23.18 -3.51 -15.58
C LEU A 260 -22.00 -2.87 -16.33
N SER A 261 -22.04 -1.56 -16.57
CA SER A 261 -20.95 -0.85 -17.23
C SER A 261 -19.66 -0.87 -16.41
N GLY A 262 -18.51 -0.91 -17.09
CA GLY A 262 -17.21 -0.81 -16.44
C GLY A 262 -17.00 0.52 -15.74
N SER A 263 -17.57 1.61 -16.25
CA SER A 263 -17.56 2.93 -15.62
C SER A 263 -18.29 2.96 -14.27
N THR A 264 -19.42 2.29 -14.15
CA THR A 264 -20.10 2.11 -12.84
C THR A 264 -19.27 1.26 -11.88
N ALA A 265 -18.67 0.17 -12.37
CA ALA A 265 -17.79 -0.67 -11.56
C ALA A 265 -16.54 0.10 -11.09
N PHE A 266 -15.98 0.95 -11.95
CA PHE A 266 -14.86 1.83 -11.62
C PHE A 266 -15.25 2.91 -10.59
N LEU A 267 -16.40 3.53 -10.72
CA LEU A 267 -16.92 4.48 -9.73
C LEU A 267 -17.08 3.83 -8.35
N LEU A 268 -17.63 2.61 -8.30
CA LEU A 268 -17.78 1.84 -7.06
C LEU A 268 -16.41 1.51 -6.44
N TYR A 269 -15.42 1.19 -7.27
CA TYR A 269 -14.06 0.88 -6.83
C TYR A 269 -13.34 2.13 -6.31
N ASP A 270 -13.29 3.18 -7.10
CA ASP A 270 -12.49 4.39 -6.84
C ASP A 270 -13.08 5.25 -5.71
N THR A 271 -14.39 5.49 -5.75
CA THR A 271 -15.07 6.41 -4.82
C THR A 271 -15.60 5.73 -3.57
N TYR A 272 -16.15 4.51 -3.70
CA TYR A 272 -16.82 3.81 -2.60
C TYR A 272 -15.99 2.66 -2.03
N GLY A 273 -14.80 2.42 -2.58
CA GLY A 273 -13.89 1.39 -2.08
C GLY A 273 -14.43 -0.04 -2.24
N PHE A 274 -15.32 -0.28 -3.20
CA PHE A 274 -15.78 -1.62 -3.56
C PHE A 274 -14.69 -2.33 -4.36
N PRO A 275 -14.10 -3.42 -3.85
CA PRO A 275 -13.26 -4.28 -4.67
C PRO A 275 -14.03 -4.76 -5.89
N ILE A 276 -13.38 -4.82 -7.06
CA ILE A 276 -14.03 -5.23 -8.31
C ILE A 276 -14.63 -6.63 -8.22
N ASP A 277 -13.96 -7.55 -7.55
CA ASP A 277 -14.44 -8.91 -7.30
C ASP A 277 -15.75 -8.92 -6.49
N LEU A 278 -15.89 -7.99 -5.53
CA LEU A 278 -17.12 -7.81 -4.77
C LEU A 278 -18.29 -7.37 -5.66
N THR A 279 -18.04 -6.43 -6.57
CA THR A 279 -19.04 -5.97 -7.55
C THR A 279 -19.45 -7.10 -8.48
N VAL A 280 -18.46 -7.85 -8.99
CA VAL A 280 -18.70 -9.03 -9.87
C VAL A 280 -19.53 -10.10 -9.15
N ASP A 281 -19.19 -10.43 -7.91
CA ASP A 281 -19.93 -11.44 -7.13
C ASP A 281 -21.40 -11.03 -6.92
N ILE A 282 -21.65 -9.74 -6.57
CA ILE A 282 -23.01 -9.24 -6.37
C ILE A 282 -23.81 -9.29 -7.68
N CYS A 283 -23.19 -8.90 -8.78
CA CYS A 283 -23.83 -8.94 -10.10
C CYS A 283 -24.11 -10.39 -10.55
N LYS A 284 -23.16 -11.30 -10.32
CA LYS A 284 -23.31 -12.73 -10.65
C LYS A 284 -24.49 -13.38 -9.90
N GLU A 285 -24.69 -13.07 -8.62
CA GLU A 285 -25.85 -13.53 -7.84
C GLU A 285 -27.17 -13.08 -8.46
N LYS A 286 -27.18 -11.93 -9.13
CA LYS A 286 -28.34 -11.39 -9.84
C LYS A 286 -28.38 -11.74 -11.33
N LYS A 287 -27.48 -12.64 -11.80
CA LYS A 287 -27.32 -13.05 -13.21
C LYS A 287 -27.02 -11.86 -14.13
N ILE A 288 -26.22 -10.93 -13.68
CA ILE A 288 -25.75 -9.75 -14.40
C ILE A 288 -24.24 -9.90 -14.62
N GLU A 289 -23.76 -9.62 -15.82
CA GLU A 289 -22.33 -9.56 -16.13
C GLU A 289 -21.78 -8.16 -15.86
N VAL A 290 -20.48 -8.06 -15.57
CA VAL A 290 -19.77 -6.78 -15.41
C VAL A 290 -18.83 -6.60 -16.58
N ASN A 291 -18.83 -5.42 -17.20
CA ASN A 291 -17.90 -5.10 -18.27
C ASN A 291 -16.49 -4.85 -17.70
N ILE A 292 -15.76 -5.95 -17.45
CA ILE A 292 -14.39 -5.94 -16.90
C ILE A 292 -13.39 -5.31 -17.87
N VAL A 293 -13.63 -5.40 -19.19
CA VAL A 293 -12.74 -4.81 -20.20
C VAL A 293 -12.74 -3.29 -20.05
N GLU A 294 -13.91 -2.66 -20.02
CA GLU A 294 -14.08 -1.21 -19.80
C GLU A 294 -13.51 -0.78 -18.43
N PHE A 295 -13.76 -1.56 -17.38
CA PHE A 295 -13.18 -1.30 -16.06
C PHE A 295 -11.64 -1.27 -16.09
N ASN A 296 -11.01 -2.25 -16.74
CA ASN A 296 -9.55 -2.32 -16.85
C ASN A 296 -8.97 -1.16 -17.66
N VAL A 297 -9.65 -0.71 -18.72
CA VAL A 297 -9.24 0.49 -19.48
C VAL A 297 -9.20 1.71 -18.57
N LEU A 298 -10.26 1.96 -17.79
CA LEU A 298 -10.31 3.09 -16.86
C LEU A 298 -9.26 2.99 -15.75
N MET A 299 -8.95 1.79 -15.28
CA MET A 299 -7.86 1.53 -14.32
C MET A 299 -6.49 1.82 -14.92
N GLU A 300 -6.25 1.45 -16.18
CA GLU A 300 -4.98 1.76 -16.86
C GLU A 300 -4.86 3.27 -17.14
N GLU A 301 -5.93 3.94 -17.58
CA GLU A 301 -5.94 5.40 -17.73
C GLU A 301 -5.61 6.13 -16.43
N GLN A 302 -6.12 5.64 -15.28
CA GLN A 302 -5.78 6.17 -13.96
C GLN A 302 -4.30 5.96 -13.63
N LYS A 303 -3.75 4.78 -13.95
CA LYS A 303 -2.34 4.47 -13.76
C LYS A 303 -1.43 5.26 -14.72
N GLU A 304 -1.86 5.45 -15.98
CA GLU A 304 -1.09 6.19 -16.99
C GLU A 304 -0.97 7.66 -16.65
N ARG A 305 -2.00 8.30 -16.11
CA ARG A 305 -1.90 9.67 -15.55
C ARG A 305 -0.80 9.80 -14.49
N SER A 306 -0.37 8.67 -13.92
CA SER A 306 0.74 8.59 -12.97
C SER A 306 2.09 8.17 -13.60
N LYS A 307 2.12 7.70 -14.87
CA LYS A 307 3.26 7.01 -15.50
C LYS A 307 4.00 7.75 -16.61
N ASP A 308 3.55 8.91 -17.05
CA ASP A 308 4.02 9.58 -18.30
C ASP A 308 5.53 9.93 -18.37
N LYS A 309 6.37 9.48 -17.44
CA LYS A 309 7.79 9.85 -17.40
C LYS A 309 8.77 8.70 -17.64
N ASN A 310 8.32 7.45 -17.78
CA ASN A 310 9.25 6.30 -17.78
C ASN A 310 9.74 5.84 -19.18
N GLN A 311 9.02 6.16 -20.26
CA GLN A 311 9.38 5.65 -21.61
C GLN A 311 10.67 6.29 -22.16
N PHE A 312 10.82 7.61 -21.99
CA PHE A 312 12.01 8.33 -22.44
C PHE A 312 13.29 7.84 -21.74
N GLN A 313 13.21 7.62 -20.43
CA GLN A 313 14.33 7.12 -19.63
C GLN A 313 14.77 5.70 -20.04
N GLN A 314 13.81 4.85 -20.44
CA GLN A 314 14.11 3.49 -20.93
C GLN A 314 14.81 3.50 -22.30
N ALA A 315 14.44 4.42 -23.18
CA ALA A 315 15.05 4.57 -24.51
C ALA A 315 16.53 4.97 -24.38
N ILE A 316 16.88 5.90 -23.50
CA ILE A 316 18.28 6.28 -23.24
C ILE A 316 19.10 5.09 -22.73
N GLN A 317 18.54 4.27 -21.83
CA GLN A 317 19.26 3.13 -21.28
C GLN A 317 19.58 2.06 -22.34
N VAL A 318 18.66 1.80 -23.26
CA VAL A 318 18.86 0.80 -24.33
C VAL A 318 19.98 1.23 -25.27
N ASN A 319 20.07 2.53 -25.57
CA ASN A 319 21.03 3.06 -26.56
C ASN A 319 22.41 3.38 -25.97
N GLU A 320 22.50 3.67 -24.64
CA GLU A 320 23.74 4.12 -23.98
C GLU A 320 23.93 3.45 -22.60
N PRO A 321 24.12 2.13 -22.53
CA PRO A 321 24.15 1.39 -21.26
C PRO A 321 25.37 1.70 -20.38
N ASN A 322 26.43 2.30 -20.92
CA ASN A 322 27.69 2.56 -20.21
C ASN A 322 27.81 3.98 -19.66
N LEU A 323 26.82 4.85 -19.89
CA LEU A 323 26.86 6.22 -19.33
C LEU A 323 26.62 6.19 -17.83
N GLN A 324 27.48 6.90 -17.11
CA GLN A 324 27.34 7.08 -15.66
C GLN A 324 27.83 8.46 -15.22
N THR A 325 27.21 9.00 -14.18
CA THR A 325 27.55 10.29 -13.58
C THR A 325 28.14 10.07 -12.18
N GLU A 326 29.32 10.65 -11.91
CA GLU A 326 29.88 10.72 -10.57
C GLU A 326 29.26 11.90 -9.80
N PHE A 327 28.54 11.60 -8.72
CA PHE A 327 27.94 12.64 -7.86
C PHE A 327 28.94 13.17 -6.84
N VAL A 328 29.27 14.45 -6.92
CA VAL A 328 30.21 15.15 -6.01
C VAL A 328 29.52 16.25 -5.16
N GLY A 329 28.19 16.36 -5.27
CA GLY A 329 27.41 17.47 -4.74
C GLY A 329 27.07 17.41 -3.24
N TYR A 330 27.59 16.44 -2.47
CA TYR A 330 27.45 16.48 -1.02
C TYR A 330 28.24 17.61 -0.38
N ASN A 331 29.44 17.88 -0.90
CA ASN A 331 30.39 18.85 -0.34
C ASN A 331 30.76 19.97 -1.32
N ARG A 332 30.23 19.92 -2.55
CA ARG A 332 30.54 20.90 -3.60
C ARG A 332 29.26 21.45 -4.21
N SER A 333 29.21 22.77 -4.36
CA SER A 333 28.11 23.47 -5.05
C SER A 333 28.45 23.82 -6.51
N SER A 334 29.70 23.58 -6.91
CA SER A 334 30.18 23.75 -8.27
C SER A 334 31.19 22.66 -8.63
N VAL A 335 31.25 22.31 -9.91
CA VAL A 335 32.22 21.34 -10.42
C VAL A 335 32.47 21.57 -11.92
N ASP A 336 33.74 21.48 -12.33
CA ASP A 336 34.09 21.39 -13.71
C ASP A 336 33.93 19.97 -14.21
N SER A 337 33.24 19.80 -15.33
CA SER A 337 32.80 18.51 -15.86
C SER A 337 32.85 18.50 -17.37
N LYS A 338 32.52 17.35 -17.94
CA LYS A 338 32.38 17.14 -19.38
C LYS A 338 30.99 16.66 -19.72
N VAL A 339 30.42 17.16 -20.82
CA VAL A 339 29.14 16.67 -21.36
C VAL A 339 29.38 15.30 -22.00
N LEU A 340 28.75 14.25 -21.47
CA LEU A 340 28.83 12.89 -22.02
C LEU A 340 27.76 12.63 -23.09
N GLY A 341 26.64 13.33 -23.03
CA GLY A 341 25.56 13.21 -24.01
C GLY A 341 24.51 14.30 -23.84
N ILE A 342 23.89 14.63 -24.97
CA ILE A 342 22.74 15.54 -25.09
C ILE A 342 21.60 14.71 -25.71
N PHE A 343 20.43 14.66 -25.06
CA PHE A 343 19.29 13.85 -25.49
C PHE A 343 18.04 14.71 -25.65
N LYS A 344 17.48 14.69 -26.87
CA LYS A 344 16.27 15.42 -27.22
C LYS A 344 15.34 14.46 -27.98
N ASP A 345 14.07 14.40 -27.61
CA ASP A 345 13.04 13.57 -28.27
C ASP A 345 13.50 12.12 -28.54
N ASP A 346 14.07 11.46 -27.49
CA ASP A 346 14.61 10.08 -27.50
C ASP A 346 15.88 9.87 -28.36
N GLU A 347 16.44 10.91 -28.96
CA GLU A 347 17.63 10.84 -29.79
C GLU A 347 18.83 11.55 -29.15
N LYS A 348 20.02 10.98 -29.36
CA LYS A 348 21.28 11.63 -28.98
C LYS A 348 21.69 12.61 -30.06
N ILE A 349 21.86 13.87 -29.67
CA ILE A 349 22.28 14.94 -30.58
C ILE A 349 23.68 15.44 -30.25
N VAL A 350 24.32 16.12 -31.21
CA VAL A 350 25.70 16.61 -31.05
C VAL A 350 25.78 18.05 -30.58
N GLU A 351 24.73 18.85 -30.82
CA GLU A 351 24.66 20.26 -30.42
C GLU A 351 23.26 20.63 -29.94
N LEU A 352 23.17 21.61 -29.03
CA LEU A 352 21.93 22.18 -28.50
C LEU A 352 22.02 23.71 -28.61
N LYS A 353 21.06 24.33 -29.32
CA LYS A 353 21.05 25.76 -29.63
C LYS A 353 20.22 26.57 -28.62
N GLU A 354 20.41 27.89 -28.66
CA GLU A 354 19.65 28.85 -27.87
C GLU A 354 18.14 28.64 -27.97
N GLY A 355 17.44 28.63 -26.85
CA GLY A 355 16.02 28.36 -26.72
C GLY A 355 15.62 26.89 -26.75
N GLU A 356 16.52 25.97 -27.09
CA GLU A 356 16.19 24.54 -27.12
C GLU A 356 16.28 23.90 -25.73
N ARG A 357 15.42 22.89 -25.50
CA ARG A 357 15.36 22.09 -24.28
C ARG A 357 15.82 20.66 -24.56
N ALA A 358 16.65 20.11 -23.68
CA ALA A 358 17.14 18.74 -23.77
C ALA A 358 17.61 18.23 -22.40
N TYR A 359 17.85 16.93 -22.29
CA TYR A 359 18.53 16.33 -21.14
C TYR A 359 20.03 16.25 -21.40
N LEU A 360 20.80 16.71 -20.40
CA LEU A 360 22.25 16.59 -20.40
C LEU A 360 22.72 15.52 -19.43
N VAL A 361 23.70 14.72 -19.84
CA VAL A 361 24.43 13.79 -18.96
C VAL A 361 25.85 14.31 -18.81
N LEU A 362 26.29 14.54 -17.57
CA LEU A 362 27.63 15.00 -17.21
C LEU A 362 28.46 13.86 -16.63
N GLU A 363 29.79 13.90 -16.85
CA GLU A 363 30.75 12.97 -16.21
C GLU A 363 30.71 13.10 -14.68
N LYS A 364 30.80 14.35 -14.18
CA LYS A 364 30.67 14.68 -12.76
C LYS A 364 29.55 15.70 -12.58
N SER A 365 28.77 15.55 -11.52
CA SER A 365 27.70 16.48 -11.23
C SER A 365 27.65 16.85 -9.75
N CYS A 366 27.47 18.15 -9.47
CA CYS A 366 27.14 18.65 -8.16
C CYS A 366 25.62 18.75 -7.92
N PHE A 367 24.81 18.52 -8.95
CA PHE A 367 23.35 18.52 -8.86
C PHE A 367 22.86 17.24 -8.24
N TYR A 368 22.10 17.32 -7.16
CA TYR A 368 21.38 16.18 -6.59
C TYR A 368 20.26 15.77 -7.52
N ALA A 369 20.22 14.51 -7.91
CA ALA A 369 19.14 13.98 -8.73
C ALA A 369 17.99 13.48 -7.84
N GLU A 370 16.74 13.80 -8.23
CA GLU A 370 15.51 13.43 -7.50
C GLU A 370 15.56 11.97 -7.02
N SER A 371 15.52 11.79 -5.70
CA SER A 371 15.57 10.48 -5.05
C SER A 371 15.13 10.58 -3.59
N GLY A 372 14.53 9.50 -3.03
CA GLY A 372 14.16 9.43 -1.62
C GLY A 372 13.16 10.52 -1.18
N GLY A 373 12.36 11.04 -2.10
CA GLY A 373 11.39 12.11 -1.85
C GLY A 373 11.98 13.53 -1.90
N GLN A 374 13.31 13.69 -2.00
CA GLN A 374 13.94 15.00 -2.22
C GLN A 374 13.92 15.32 -3.72
N ILE A 375 13.46 16.54 -4.09
CA ILE A 375 13.46 17.04 -5.47
C ILE A 375 14.90 17.21 -6.00
N GLY A 376 15.01 17.21 -7.34
CA GLY A 376 16.25 17.49 -8.04
C GLY A 376 16.72 18.95 -7.88
N ASP A 377 18.01 19.15 -7.94
CA ASP A 377 18.59 20.49 -7.94
C ASP A 377 18.38 21.21 -9.27
N THR A 378 18.38 22.53 -9.16
CA THR A 378 18.38 23.46 -10.27
C THR A 378 19.64 24.32 -10.24
N GLY A 379 19.94 25.01 -11.33
CA GLY A 379 21.12 25.90 -11.37
C GLY A 379 21.53 26.22 -12.81
N ILE A 380 22.82 26.45 -13.04
CA ILE A 380 23.36 26.91 -14.32
C ILE A 380 24.60 26.09 -14.68
N ILE A 381 24.64 25.67 -15.95
CA ILE A 381 25.83 25.09 -16.59
C ILE A 381 26.37 26.10 -17.58
N THR A 382 27.65 26.39 -17.49
CA THR A 382 28.33 27.37 -18.38
C THR A 382 29.48 26.73 -19.13
N SER A 383 29.65 27.15 -20.38
CA SER A 383 30.83 26.89 -21.20
C SER A 383 31.30 28.19 -21.86
N PRO A 384 32.43 28.21 -22.56
CA PRO A 384 32.85 29.40 -23.31
C PRO A 384 31.86 29.84 -24.40
N SER A 385 31.03 28.91 -24.92
CA SER A 385 30.10 29.12 -26.01
C SER A 385 28.62 29.09 -25.63
N ALA A 386 28.28 28.70 -24.38
CA ALA A 386 26.89 28.56 -23.97
C ALA A 386 26.67 28.83 -22.48
N GLN A 387 25.46 29.33 -22.18
CA GLN A 387 24.89 29.37 -20.83
C GLN A 387 23.57 28.57 -20.85
N VAL A 388 23.45 27.61 -19.94
CA VAL A 388 22.35 26.63 -19.89
C VAL A 388 21.73 26.61 -18.51
N SER A 389 20.43 26.82 -18.43
CA SER A 389 19.66 26.69 -17.19
C SER A 389 19.23 25.25 -16.96
N VAL A 390 19.52 24.73 -15.77
CA VAL A 390 19.04 23.41 -15.30
C VAL A 390 17.75 23.62 -14.54
N LEU A 391 16.65 23.07 -15.05
CA LEU A 391 15.31 23.21 -14.51
C LEU A 391 14.97 22.11 -13.49
N ASP A 392 15.55 20.90 -13.68
CA ASP A 392 15.36 19.75 -12.83
C ASP A 392 16.52 18.76 -13.03
N THR A 393 16.77 17.90 -12.05
CA THR A 393 17.76 16.82 -12.17
C THR A 393 17.15 15.52 -11.70
N LYS A 394 17.14 14.50 -12.59
CA LYS A 394 16.56 13.19 -12.35
C LYS A 394 17.60 12.10 -12.32
N LYS A 395 17.35 11.08 -11.49
CA LYS A 395 18.20 9.90 -11.44
C LYS A 395 17.59 8.79 -12.30
N PHE A 396 18.43 8.24 -13.17
CA PHE A 396 18.08 7.05 -13.91
C PHE A 396 19.24 6.03 -13.88
N ASN A 397 19.09 4.96 -13.10
CA ASN A 397 20.18 4.03 -12.79
C ASN A 397 21.43 4.75 -12.26
N ARG A 398 22.53 4.73 -13.04
CA ARG A 398 23.80 5.41 -12.72
C ARG A 398 23.97 6.77 -13.41
N MET A 399 22.98 7.23 -14.17
CA MET A 399 23.00 8.51 -14.87
C MET A 399 22.21 9.56 -14.12
N PHE A 400 22.68 10.80 -14.19
CA PHE A 400 21.95 11.99 -13.77
C PHE A 400 21.55 12.77 -15.02
N LEU A 401 20.23 12.88 -15.24
CA LEU A 401 19.60 13.57 -16.36
C LEU A 401 19.27 14.99 -15.90
N HIS A 402 20.03 15.96 -16.42
CA HIS A 402 19.80 17.38 -16.16
C HIS A 402 18.84 17.90 -17.23
N ASP A 403 17.61 18.24 -16.87
CA ASP A 403 16.61 18.86 -17.75
C ASP A 403 16.98 20.33 -17.95
N CYS A 404 17.40 20.68 -19.15
CA CYS A 404 18.09 21.92 -19.43
C CYS A 404 17.46 22.70 -20.58
N VAL A 405 17.59 24.04 -20.49
CA VAL A 405 17.30 24.98 -21.60
C VAL A 405 18.52 25.85 -21.85
N VAL A 406 18.92 26.01 -23.11
CA VAL A 406 20.01 26.93 -23.48
C VAL A 406 19.51 28.36 -23.45
N GLU A 407 20.05 29.17 -22.54
CA GLU A 407 19.72 30.59 -22.42
C GLU A 407 20.46 31.46 -23.43
N LYS A 408 21.71 31.09 -23.74
CA LYS A 408 22.55 31.80 -24.71
C LYS A 408 23.55 30.85 -25.38
N GLY A 409 23.74 31.04 -26.67
CA GLY A 409 24.78 30.37 -27.45
C GLY A 409 24.44 28.95 -27.89
N THR A 410 25.48 28.13 -28.04
CA THR A 410 25.34 26.74 -28.46
C THR A 410 26.21 25.82 -27.61
N LEU A 411 25.63 24.76 -27.06
CA LEU A 411 26.33 23.74 -26.29
C LEU A 411 26.60 22.52 -27.19
N GLU A 412 27.85 22.06 -27.23
CA GLU A 412 28.25 20.88 -27.99
C GLU A 412 28.45 19.66 -27.07
N SER A 413 28.18 18.47 -27.62
CA SER A 413 28.52 17.19 -27.00
C SER A 413 30.03 17.10 -26.80
N THR A 414 30.46 16.50 -25.68
CA THR A 414 31.90 16.38 -25.28
C THR A 414 32.59 17.67 -24.83
N GLN A 415 31.89 18.81 -24.78
CA GLN A 415 32.42 20.07 -24.32
C GLN A 415 32.68 20.06 -22.82
N SER A 416 33.74 20.77 -22.39
CA SER A 416 33.99 21.06 -20.96
C SER A 416 33.07 22.17 -20.47
N VAL A 417 32.49 21.99 -19.30
CA VAL A 417 31.50 22.88 -18.71
C VAL A 417 31.77 23.07 -17.22
N SER A 418 31.36 24.21 -16.68
CA SER A 418 31.28 24.44 -15.25
C SER A 418 29.83 24.36 -14.81
N ALA A 419 29.55 23.44 -13.91
CA ALA A 419 28.21 23.14 -13.39
C ALA A 419 28.05 23.77 -11.99
N ASN A 420 27.01 24.58 -11.79
CA ASN A 420 26.79 25.36 -10.57
C ASN A 420 25.34 25.23 -10.13
N ILE A 421 25.09 24.72 -8.92
CA ILE A 421 23.73 24.60 -8.37
C ILE A 421 23.23 25.96 -7.83
N ASP A 422 21.91 26.11 -7.76
CA ASP A 422 21.27 27.14 -6.95
C ASP A 422 21.45 26.80 -5.46
N LYS A 423 22.47 27.43 -4.86
CA LYS A 423 22.82 27.22 -3.44
C LYS A 423 21.66 27.56 -2.50
N ARG A 424 20.93 28.65 -2.79
CA ARG A 424 19.83 29.09 -1.94
C ARG A 424 18.70 28.05 -1.92
N LYS A 425 18.32 27.58 -3.09
CA LYS A 425 17.31 26.50 -3.20
C LYS A 425 17.77 25.22 -2.51
N ARG A 426 19.02 24.78 -2.75
CA ARG A 426 19.62 23.60 -2.09
C ARG A 426 19.59 23.72 -0.57
N GLU A 427 19.95 24.86 0.01
CA GLU A 427 19.92 25.09 1.46
C GLU A 427 18.51 24.98 2.03
N MET A 428 17.49 25.52 1.34
CA MET A 428 16.09 25.39 1.75
C MET A 428 15.63 23.93 1.72
N VAL A 429 15.96 23.19 0.66
CA VAL A 429 15.67 21.76 0.54
C VAL A 429 16.38 20.96 1.65
N MET A 430 17.65 21.23 1.94
CA MET A 430 18.41 20.58 3.01
C MET A 430 17.77 20.79 4.39
N ARG A 431 17.26 21.99 4.68
CA ARG A 431 16.53 22.29 5.93
C ARG A 431 15.27 21.44 6.05
N ASN A 432 14.43 21.46 5.01
CA ASN A 432 13.20 20.69 4.98
C ASN A 432 13.45 19.18 5.03
N HIS A 433 14.49 18.67 4.36
CA HIS A 433 14.84 17.26 4.42
C HIS A 433 15.31 16.84 5.81
N SER A 434 16.17 17.66 6.42
CA SER A 434 16.65 17.41 7.77
C SER A 434 15.52 17.51 8.80
N ALA A 435 14.61 18.47 8.64
CA ALA A 435 13.40 18.58 9.45
C ALA A 435 12.49 17.35 9.33
N THR A 436 12.43 16.71 8.14
CA THR A 436 11.63 15.50 7.91
C THR A 436 12.11 14.33 8.78
N HIS A 437 13.42 14.15 8.95
CA HIS A 437 13.97 13.11 9.84
C HIS A 437 13.64 13.39 11.30
N LEU A 438 13.71 14.64 11.74
CA LEU A 438 13.32 15.02 13.09
C LEU A 438 11.80 14.88 13.31
N LEU A 439 10.98 15.20 12.30
CA LEU A 439 9.54 14.96 12.31
C LEU A 439 9.22 13.47 12.45
N HIS A 440 9.88 12.60 11.68
CA HIS A 440 9.71 11.15 11.79
C HIS A 440 10.05 10.65 13.20
N PHE A 441 11.18 11.09 13.76
CA PHE A 441 11.56 10.77 15.13
C PHE A 441 10.48 11.24 16.14
N ALA A 442 10.04 12.51 16.05
CA ALA A 442 9.04 13.08 16.96
C ALA A 442 7.68 12.35 16.86
N LEU A 443 7.25 12.01 15.66
CA LEU A 443 6.03 11.22 15.44
C LEU A 443 6.12 9.85 16.11
N ARG A 444 7.25 9.16 16.01
CA ARG A 444 7.46 7.88 16.67
C ARG A 444 7.50 8.01 18.19
N GLN A 445 8.08 9.08 18.69
CA GLN A 445 8.14 9.36 20.14
C GLN A 445 6.77 9.66 20.74
N VAL A 446 5.93 10.45 20.05
CA VAL A 446 4.63 10.90 20.57
C VAL A 446 3.53 9.88 20.30
N LEU A 447 3.47 9.33 19.08
CA LEU A 447 2.39 8.45 18.64
C LEU A 447 2.72 6.97 18.79
N GLY A 448 4.00 6.60 18.88
CA GLY A 448 4.45 5.23 19.08
C GLY A 448 5.21 4.62 17.89
N ASN A 449 5.84 3.47 18.15
CA ASN A 449 6.76 2.80 17.21
C ASN A 449 6.09 2.23 15.94
N HIS A 450 4.76 2.17 15.87
CA HIS A 450 4.02 1.76 14.68
C HIS A 450 4.10 2.78 13.54
N VAL A 451 4.51 4.03 13.83
CA VAL A 451 4.71 5.05 12.82
C VAL A 451 5.88 4.65 11.91
N ALA A 452 5.58 4.48 10.63
CA ALA A 452 6.55 4.18 9.58
C ALA A 452 6.25 5.05 8.35
N GLN A 453 7.29 5.54 7.69
CA GLN A 453 7.16 6.31 6.45
C GLN A 453 6.48 5.50 5.37
N ARG A 454 5.52 6.13 4.67
CA ARG A 454 4.80 5.60 3.50
C ARG A 454 5.07 6.41 2.24
N GLY A 455 5.52 7.64 2.39
CA GLY A 455 5.90 8.52 1.31
C GLY A 455 6.51 9.80 1.86
N SER A 456 7.30 10.48 1.04
CA SER A 456 7.89 11.77 1.36
C SER A 456 8.01 12.63 0.10
N LEU A 457 7.86 13.94 0.26
CA LEU A 457 8.20 14.93 -0.75
C LEU A 457 8.82 16.12 -0.05
N VAL A 458 10.05 16.44 -0.42
CA VAL A 458 10.84 17.53 0.17
C VAL A 458 11.17 18.54 -0.94
N THR A 459 10.61 19.72 -0.83
CA THR A 459 10.81 20.86 -1.74
C THR A 459 11.52 22.00 -1.01
N GLU A 460 11.85 23.07 -1.73
CA GLU A 460 12.35 24.31 -1.13
C GLU A 460 11.34 24.98 -0.19
N ASP A 461 10.04 24.87 -0.48
CA ASP A 461 8.99 25.56 0.26
C ASP A 461 8.53 24.79 1.48
N ARG A 462 8.43 23.45 1.39
CA ARG A 462 7.84 22.60 2.44
C ARG A 462 8.32 21.15 2.37
N THR A 463 8.04 20.42 3.43
CA THR A 463 8.08 18.97 3.45
C THR A 463 6.67 18.39 3.56
N ARG A 464 6.43 17.28 2.87
CA ARG A 464 5.25 16.43 2.99
C ARG A 464 5.69 15.05 3.44
N PHE A 465 5.10 14.57 4.52
CA PHE A 465 5.43 13.28 5.10
C PHE A 465 4.19 12.43 5.28
N ASP A 466 4.14 11.32 4.59
CA ASP A 466 3.06 10.33 4.65
C ASP A 466 3.51 9.17 5.54
N PHE A 467 2.70 8.78 6.51
CA PHE A 467 3.10 7.77 7.51
C PHE A 467 1.92 6.92 7.97
N SER A 468 2.23 5.73 8.51
CA SER A 468 1.24 4.82 9.07
C SER A 468 0.73 5.32 10.42
N HIS A 469 -0.57 5.65 10.48
CA HIS A 469 -1.30 5.95 11.71
C HIS A 469 -2.81 5.89 11.45
N ASP A 470 -3.56 5.26 12.35
CA ASP A 470 -4.95 4.91 12.11
C ASP A 470 -5.95 5.99 12.55
N SER A 471 -5.59 6.80 13.57
CA SER A 471 -6.45 7.83 14.14
C SER A 471 -6.05 9.25 13.72
N LYS A 472 -6.97 10.20 13.90
CA LYS A 472 -6.67 11.63 13.75
C LYS A 472 -5.74 12.05 14.87
N ILE A 473 -4.72 12.84 14.52
CA ILE A 473 -3.81 13.43 15.52
C ILE A 473 -4.53 14.66 16.11
N ASP A 474 -4.56 14.73 17.41
CA ASP A 474 -5.18 15.88 18.08
C ASP A 474 -4.22 17.10 18.12
N ALA A 475 -4.75 18.24 18.54
CA ALA A 475 -3.98 19.49 18.57
C ALA A 475 -2.86 19.48 19.63
N GLU A 476 -3.01 18.69 20.70
CA GLU A 476 -2.02 18.56 21.78
C GLU A 476 -0.84 17.73 21.29
N ASP A 477 -1.11 16.62 20.59
CA ASP A 477 -0.08 15.77 19.98
C ASP A 477 0.69 16.53 18.88
N ILE A 478 0.00 17.30 18.01
CA ILE A 478 0.65 18.16 17.02
C ILE A 478 1.60 19.15 17.70
N SER A 479 1.13 19.82 18.76
CA SER A 479 1.97 20.75 19.51
C SER A 479 3.15 20.06 20.18
N SER A 480 2.97 18.86 20.69
CA SER A 480 4.03 18.04 21.29
C SER A 480 5.08 17.64 20.26
N ILE A 481 4.67 17.22 19.06
CA ILE A 481 5.55 16.88 17.94
C ILE A 481 6.38 18.10 17.53
N GLU A 482 5.75 19.27 17.35
CA GLU A 482 6.45 20.53 17.03
C GLU A 482 7.47 20.91 18.10
N ASN A 483 7.11 20.77 19.37
CA ASN A 483 7.99 21.07 20.49
C ASN A 483 9.22 20.15 20.48
N VAL A 484 9.04 18.84 20.30
CA VAL A 484 10.16 17.88 20.21
C VAL A 484 11.11 18.27 19.09
N VAL A 485 10.61 18.55 17.88
CA VAL A 485 11.45 18.96 16.75
C VAL A 485 12.20 20.25 17.06
N ASN A 486 11.50 21.29 17.54
CA ASN A 486 12.11 22.60 17.81
C ASN A 486 13.13 22.55 18.96
N GLU A 487 12.94 21.71 19.98
CA GLU A 487 13.94 21.49 21.02
C GLU A 487 15.22 20.85 20.47
N ILE A 488 15.11 19.86 19.58
CA ILE A 488 16.28 19.26 18.91
C ILE A 488 16.99 20.29 18.03
N VAL A 489 16.24 21.14 17.33
CA VAL A 489 16.80 22.25 16.54
C VAL A 489 17.58 23.21 17.42
N LYS A 490 17.02 23.64 18.56
CA LYS A 490 17.69 24.56 19.52
C LYS A 490 18.97 23.97 20.11
N ASN A 491 19.05 22.66 20.28
CA ASN A 491 20.25 21.98 20.80
C ASN A 491 21.46 22.12 19.86
N ASN A 492 21.24 22.48 18.61
CA ASN A 492 22.26 22.77 17.61
C ASN A 492 23.38 21.72 17.53
N THR A 493 23.04 20.45 17.51
CA THR A 493 23.99 19.35 17.44
C THR A 493 24.50 19.12 16.02
N ALA A 494 25.72 18.65 15.87
CA ALA A 494 26.30 18.35 14.56
C ALA A 494 25.61 17.14 13.92
N THR A 495 25.45 17.19 12.60
CA THR A 495 24.99 16.08 11.78
C THR A 495 26.17 15.16 11.46
N GLU A 496 26.02 13.86 11.70
CA GLU A 496 27.03 12.86 11.39
C GLU A 496 26.59 12.01 10.20
N ILE A 497 27.52 11.74 9.29
CA ILE A 497 27.29 10.89 8.12
C ILE A 497 28.38 9.82 8.08
N LYS A 498 27.95 8.55 7.97
CA LYS A 498 28.86 7.40 7.90
C LYS A 498 28.45 6.48 6.76
N ASN A 499 29.43 5.93 6.05
CA ASN A 499 29.21 4.86 5.07
C ASN A 499 29.70 3.54 5.70
N MET A 500 28.83 2.55 5.79
CA MET A 500 29.11 1.26 6.41
C MET A 500 28.35 0.13 5.70
N GLU A 501 28.62 -1.12 6.06
CA GLU A 501 27.86 -2.27 5.60
C GLU A 501 26.44 -2.23 6.16
N TYR A 502 25.48 -2.77 5.41
CA TYR A 502 24.06 -2.75 5.81
C TYR A 502 23.82 -3.39 7.18
N SER A 503 24.49 -4.53 7.44
CA SER A 503 24.39 -5.20 8.74
C SER A 503 24.90 -4.34 9.90
N GLU A 504 26.05 -3.65 9.70
CA GLU A 504 26.60 -2.72 10.70
C GLU A 504 25.67 -1.53 10.95
N ALA A 505 24.97 -1.05 9.89
CA ALA A 505 24.01 0.04 10.02
C ALA A 505 22.78 -0.36 10.86
N VAL A 506 22.29 -1.60 10.70
CA VAL A 506 21.20 -2.14 11.51
C VAL A 506 21.64 -2.27 12.97
N ASP A 507 22.83 -2.80 13.23
CA ASP A 507 23.39 -2.94 14.58
C ASP A 507 23.66 -1.56 15.23
N TYR A 508 23.98 -0.54 14.41
CA TYR A 508 24.13 0.84 14.85
C TYR A 508 22.79 1.51 15.21
N GLY A 509 21.65 0.83 14.93
CA GLY A 509 20.31 1.30 15.21
C GLY A 509 19.69 2.17 14.11
N ALA A 510 20.23 2.12 12.90
CA ALA A 510 19.69 2.88 11.77
C ALA A 510 18.34 2.31 11.30
N LEU A 511 17.34 3.18 11.20
CA LEU A 511 16.05 2.84 10.61
C LEU A 511 16.19 2.74 9.09
N ALA A 512 15.83 1.58 8.55
CA ALA A 512 15.69 1.36 7.11
C ALA A 512 14.24 1.63 6.68
N LEU A 513 14.05 2.38 5.60
CA LEU A 513 12.72 2.66 5.07
C LEU A 513 12.14 1.41 4.41
N PHE A 514 10.88 1.13 4.68
CA PHE A 514 10.19 -0.05 4.15
C PHE A 514 10.02 0.07 2.62
N GLY A 515 10.48 -0.96 1.89
CA GLY A 515 10.30 -1.06 0.44
C GLY A 515 11.45 -0.55 -0.42
N GLU A 516 12.48 0.04 0.14
CA GLU A 516 13.70 0.38 -0.60
C GLU A 516 14.67 -0.81 -0.66
N LYS A 517 15.28 -1.01 -1.83
CA LYS A 517 16.35 -2.00 -2.02
C LYS A 517 17.68 -1.32 -1.75
N TYR A 518 18.29 -1.67 -0.65
CA TYR A 518 19.62 -1.19 -0.29
C TYR A 518 20.70 -2.13 -0.85
N GLY A 519 21.83 -1.53 -1.27
CA GLY A 519 23.04 -2.31 -1.59
C GLY A 519 23.77 -2.76 -0.32
N ASP A 520 24.88 -3.50 -0.51
CA ASP A 520 25.69 -4.01 0.61
C ASP A 520 26.25 -2.86 1.48
N ARG A 521 26.60 -1.73 0.87
CA ARG A 521 27.06 -0.51 1.55
C ARG A 521 26.00 0.58 1.53
N VAL A 522 25.74 1.17 2.69
CA VAL A 522 24.71 2.18 2.91
C VAL A 522 25.26 3.44 3.57
N ARG A 523 24.57 4.56 3.29
CA ARG A 523 24.87 5.85 3.91
C ARG A 523 23.94 6.08 5.10
N VAL A 524 24.49 6.11 6.30
CA VAL A 524 23.80 6.37 7.57
C VAL A 524 23.90 7.83 7.90
N LEU A 525 22.76 8.46 8.14
CA LEU A 525 22.61 9.81 8.64
C LEU A 525 22.23 9.75 10.12
N LYS A 526 22.98 10.47 10.97
CA LYS A 526 22.56 10.76 12.35
C LYS A 526 22.38 12.26 12.50
N ILE A 527 21.16 12.67 12.82
CA ILE A 527 20.78 14.06 13.02
C ILE A 527 20.00 14.19 14.34
N GLY A 528 20.62 14.82 15.35
CA GLY A 528 20.11 14.74 16.70
C GLY A 528 19.95 13.28 17.16
N PRO A 529 18.76 12.89 17.65
CA PRO A 529 18.47 11.51 18.06
C PRO A 529 18.05 10.58 16.90
N SER A 530 17.73 11.10 15.70
CA SER A 530 17.35 10.29 14.54
C SER A 530 18.57 9.66 13.90
N ILE A 531 18.51 8.36 13.64
CA ILE A 531 19.53 7.58 12.91
C ILE A 531 18.80 6.83 11.80
N GLU A 532 19.05 7.18 10.54
CA GLU A 532 18.31 6.63 9.39
C GLU A 532 19.23 6.39 8.19
N LEU A 533 18.84 5.44 7.31
CA LEU A 533 19.48 5.28 6.01
C LEU A 533 18.97 6.38 5.07
N CYS A 534 19.85 7.27 4.65
CA CYS A 534 19.46 8.38 3.77
C CYS A 534 20.55 8.81 2.81
N GLY A 535 20.22 8.85 1.50
CA GLY A 535 21.07 9.34 0.41
C GLY A 535 20.91 10.82 0.10
N GLY A 536 20.06 11.55 0.83
CA GLY A 536 19.74 12.95 0.56
C GLY A 536 20.81 13.96 1.03
N THR A 537 20.54 15.23 0.80
CA THR A 537 21.38 16.33 1.27
C THR A 537 20.82 16.94 2.55
N HIS A 538 21.69 17.22 3.53
CA HIS A 538 21.30 17.63 4.87
C HIS A 538 22.10 18.82 5.38
N VAL A 539 21.57 19.50 6.38
CA VAL A 539 22.25 20.58 7.09
C VAL A 539 23.41 20.04 7.93
N SER A 540 24.39 20.88 8.19
CA SER A 540 25.57 20.52 8.97
C SER A 540 25.28 20.42 10.47
N ARG A 541 24.31 21.14 10.95
CA ARG A 541 23.86 21.16 12.36
C ARG A 541 22.35 21.27 12.44
N THR A 542 21.76 20.73 13.50
CA THR A 542 20.30 20.81 13.70
C THR A 542 19.79 22.25 13.77
N GLY A 543 20.57 23.18 14.28
CA GLY A 543 20.24 24.62 14.33
C GLY A 543 20.06 25.27 12.97
N ASP A 544 20.73 24.77 11.91
CA ASP A 544 20.62 25.30 10.56
C ASP A 544 19.22 25.10 9.95
N ILE A 545 18.39 24.19 10.53
CA ILE A 545 16.99 23.96 10.14
C ILE A 545 16.14 25.21 10.38
N GLY A 546 16.39 25.92 11.49
CA GLY A 546 15.59 27.06 11.93
C GLY A 546 14.25 26.61 12.52
N PHE A 547 13.32 27.54 12.68
CA PHE A 547 11.99 27.26 13.25
C PHE A 547 11.21 26.27 12.39
N PHE A 548 10.59 25.28 13.04
CA PHE A 548 9.77 24.23 12.41
C PHE A 548 8.30 24.42 12.76
N LYS A 549 7.42 24.31 11.77
CA LYS A 549 5.96 24.42 11.96
C LYS A 549 5.21 23.43 11.08
N ILE A 550 4.24 22.71 11.67
CA ILE A 550 3.26 21.90 10.93
C ILE A 550 2.15 22.82 10.41
N ILE A 551 1.85 22.73 9.12
CA ILE A 551 0.84 23.58 8.47
C ILE A 551 -0.44 22.84 8.16
N SER A 552 -0.39 21.52 7.96
CA SER A 552 -1.57 20.69 7.74
C SER A 552 -1.37 19.27 8.23
N GLU A 553 -2.46 18.62 8.62
CA GLU A 553 -2.54 17.22 8.99
C GLU A 553 -3.85 16.63 8.46
N GLY A 554 -3.80 15.45 7.84
CA GLY A 554 -4.99 14.82 7.31
C GLY A 554 -4.80 13.36 6.89
N SER A 555 -5.90 12.63 6.70
CA SER A 555 -5.88 11.27 6.16
C SER A 555 -5.81 11.31 4.64
N ILE A 556 -4.96 10.45 4.04
CA ILE A 556 -4.89 10.29 2.58
C ILE A 556 -5.37 8.91 2.12
N SER A 557 -5.28 7.93 2.99
CA SER A 557 -5.84 6.59 2.78
C SER A 557 -6.05 5.89 4.11
N SER A 558 -6.61 4.68 4.11
CA SER A 558 -6.78 3.92 5.34
C SER A 558 -5.44 3.63 6.00
N GLY A 559 -5.30 4.01 7.27
CA GLY A 559 -4.09 3.78 8.04
C GLY A 559 -2.89 4.61 7.57
N VAL A 560 -3.08 5.63 6.70
CA VAL A 560 -2.02 6.53 6.26
C VAL A 560 -2.45 7.98 6.43
N ARG A 561 -1.66 8.71 7.17
CA ARG A 561 -1.85 10.14 7.39
C ARG A 561 -0.73 10.93 6.73
N ARG A 562 -1.04 12.18 6.43
CA ARG A 562 -0.13 13.15 5.83
C ARG A 562 0.07 14.33 6.76
N ILE A 563 1.31 14.70 6.97
CA ILE A 563 1.68 15.98 7.55
C ILE A 563 2.40 16.80 6.47
N GLU A 564 2.02 18.07 6.35
CA GLU A 564 2.82 19.08 5.66
C GLU A 564 3.40 20.03 6.69
N ALA A 565 4.68 20.33 6.54
CA ALA A 565 5.42 21.21 7.45
C ALA A 565 6.41 22.10 6.71
N VAL A 566 6.78 23.19 7.35
CA VAL A 566 7.72 24.19 6.85
C VAL A 566 8.83 24.42 7.86
N SER A 567 10.03 24.81 7.41
CA SER A 567 11.16 25.10 8.28
C SER A 567 11.88 26.41 7.91
N GLY A 568 12.61 26.96 8.86
CA GLY A 568 13.39 28.20 8.69
C GLY A 568 12.51 29.37 8.23
N LYS A 569 12.97 30.08 7.20
CA LYS A 569 12.30 31.29 6.70
C LYS A 569 10.82 31.05 6.28
N ALA A 570 10.51 29.92 5.66
CA ALA A 570 9.14 29.60 5.27
C ALA A 570 8.20 29.45 6.49
N ALA A 571 8.72 28.90 7.60
CA ALA A 571 7.97 28.82 8.86
C ALA A 571 7.75 30.20 9.49
N GLU A 572 8.75 31.06 9.46
CA GLU A 572 8.65 32.47 9.94
C GLU A 572 7.60 33.23 9.12
N GLU A 573 7.65 33.16 7.80
CA GLU A 573 6.70 33.80 6.88
C GLU A 573 5.27 33.31 7.11
N TYR A 574 5.09 31.98 7.35
CA TYR A 574 3.79 31.41 7.69
C TYR A 574 3.22 31.98 8.99
N VAL A 575 4.05 32.08 10.06
CA VAL A 575 3.61 32.62 11.35
C VAL A 575 3.28 34.12 11.23
N MET A 576 4.09 34.89 10.48
CA MET A 576 3.81 36.31 10.21
C MET A 576 2.51 36.51 9.43
N ALA A 577 2.20 35.61 8.49
CA ALA A 577 0.93 35.67 7.76
C ALA A 577 -0.27 35.41 8.67
N LEU A 578 -0.16 34.41 9.57
CA LEU A 578 -1.19 34.15 10.59
C LEU A 578 -1.38 35.35 11.54
N GLU A 579 -0.29 35.96 12.01
CA GLU A 579 -0.38 37.16 12.85
C GLU A 579 -1.07 38.33 12.13
N ARG A 580 -0.75 38.54 10.85
CA ARG A 580 -1.42 39.58 10.03
C ARG A 580 -2.93 39.32 9.96
N THR A 581 -3.34 38.08 9.65
CA THR A 581 -4.76 37.70 9.58
C THR A 581 -5.48 37.92 10.91
N LEU A 582 -4.83 37.58 12.04
CA LEU A 582 -5.37 37.84 13.38
C LEU A 582 -5.52 39.33 13.65
N ARG A 583 -4.56 40.16 13.23
CA ARG A 583 -4.61 41.63 13.37
C ARG A 583 -5.76 42.21 12.57
N GLU A 584 -5.88 41.86 11.29
CA GLU A 584 -6.97 42.30 10.42
C GLU A 584 -8.33 41.85 10.97
N THR A 585 -8.45 40.60 11.46
CA THR A 585 -9.67 40.09 12.10
C THR A 585 -10.03 40.89 13.37
N SER A 586 -9.04 41.25 14.17
CA SER A 586 -9.19 42.08 15.37
C SER A 586 -9.75 43.48 15.03
N GLU A 587 -9.24 44.08 13.96
CA GLU A 587 -9.71 45.41 13.46
C GLU A 587 -11.15 45.33 12.96
N VAL A 588 -11.51 44.31 12.15
CA VAL A 588 -12.89 44.11 11.65
C VAL A 588 -13.87 43.90 12.79
N LEU A 589 -13.50 43.08 13.79
CA LEU A 589 -14.35 42.79 14.94
C LEU A 589 -14.33 43.90 16.01
N LYS A 590 -13.41 44.85 15.89
CA LYS A 590 -13.18 45.95 16.87
C LYS A 590 -12.97 45.45 18.28
N VAL A 591 -12.19 44.38 18.44
CA VAL A 591 -11.85 43.78 19.74
C VAL A 591 -10.35 43.42 19.80
N PRO A 592 -9.71 43.40 20.97
CA PRO A 592 -8.33 42.91 21.12
C PRO A 592 -8.20 41.43 20.73
N HIS A 593 -6.99 41.00 20.31
CA HIS A 593 -6.72 39.65 19.81
C HIS A 593 -7.26 38.53 20.73
N HIS A 594 -7.05 38.65 22.06
CA HIS A 594 -7.50 37.64 23.03
C HIS A 594 -9.04 37.55 23.17
N LYS A 595 -9.80 38.50 22.63
CA LYS A 595 -11.28 38.51 22.62
C LYS A 595 -11.92 38.10 21.30
N ILE A 596 -11.13 37.85 20.25
CA ILE A 596 -11.62 37.47 18.91
C ILE A 596 -12.53 36.25 19.01
N LEU A 597 -12.07 35.16 19.65
CA LEU A 597 -12.83 33.92 19.76
C LEU A 597 -14.18 34.13 20.48
N HIS A 598 -14.19 34.90 21.56
CA HIS A 598 -15.41 35.23 22.28
C HIS A 598 -16.40 36.02 21.40
N LYS A 599 -15.88 37.02 20.67
CA LYS A 599 -16.71 37.84 19.77
C LYS A 599 -17.29 37.03 18.60
N VAL A 600 -16.50 36.12 18.01
CA VAL A 600 -16.97 35.23 16.94
C VAL A 600 -18.05 34.30 17.46
N LYS A 601 -17.90 33.69 18.66
CA LYS A 601 -18.95 32.87 19.29
C LYS A 601 -20.24 33.67 19.51
N GLN A 602 -20.12 34.88 20.07
CA GLN A 602 -21.28 35.79 20.26
C GLN A 602 -21.99 36.06 18.94
N LEU A 603 -21.26 36.42 17.87
CA LEU A 603 -21.85 36.70 16.56
C LEU A 603 -22.55 35.50 15.95
N ASN A 604 -21.98 34.29 16.14
CA ASN A 604 -22.60 33.05 15.69
C ASN A 604 -23.92 32.77 16.44
N ASP A 605 -23.94 32.93 17.77
CA ASP A 605 -25.14 32.75 18.59
C ASP A 605 -26.23 33.76 18.23
N ASP A 606 -25.85 35.04 18.07
CA ASP A 606 -26.76 36.10 17.61
C ASP A 606 -27.33 35.78 16.21
N SER A 607 -26.52 35.25 15.29
CA SER A 607 -26.95 34.82 13.97
C SER A 607 -27.96 33.68 14.01
N ILE A 608 -27.73 32.66 14.85
CA ILE A 608 -28.65 31.54 15.05
C ILE A 608 -29.98 32.03 15.63
N GLN A 609 -29.95 32.96 16.62
CA GLN A 609 -31.12 33.50 17.26
C GLN A 609 -31.95 34.31 16.26
N ARG A 610 -31.31 35.21 15.48
CA ARG A 610 -31.98 35.98 14.41
C ARG A 610 -32.61 35.09 13.34
N ALA A 611 -31.95 33.99 12.97
CA ALA A 611 -32.50 33.03 12.02
C ALA A 611 -33.79 32.37 12.55
N LYS A 612 -33.85 32.07 13.86
CA LYS A 612 -35.07 31.55 14.52
C LYS A 612 -36.19 32.57 14.55
N GLU A 613 -35.89 33.83 14.90
CA GLU A 613 -36.85 34.92 14.92
C GLU A 613 -37.44 35.20 13.52
N ILE A 614 -36.58 35.25 12.50
CA ILE A 614 -37.02 35.41 11.10
C ILE A 614 -37.97 34.27 10.68
N LYS A 615 -37.66 33.02 11.08
CA LYS A 615 -38.53 31.86 10.80
C LYS A 615 -39.89 31.99 11.49
N LEU A 616 -39.90 32.46 12.73
CA LEU A 616 -41.14 32.71 13.49
C LEU A 616 -42.00 33.80 12.84
N LEU A 617 -41.42 34.97 12.57
CA LEU A 617 -42.09 36.10 11.90
C LEU A 617 -42.63 35.71 10.54
N LYS A 618 -41.89 34.93 9.72
CA LYS A 618 -42.40 34.40 8.46
C LYS A 618 -43.62 33.49 8.64
N SER A 619 -43.60 32.62 9.67
CA SER A 619 -44.75 31.75 9.98
C SER A 619 -45.98 32.51 10.43
N GLU A 620 -45.82 33.57 11.24
CA GLU A 620 -46.91 34.46 11.66
C GLU A 620 -47.49 35.24 10.50
N ARG A 621 -46.64 35.77 9.61
CA ARG A 621 -47.08 36.48 8.38
C ARG A 621 -47.92 35.57 7.47
N VAL A 622 -47.53 34.29 7.31
CA VAL A 622 -48.32 33.31 6.54
C VAL A 622 -49.68 33.02 7.20
N LYS A 623 -49.75 32.99 8.55
CA LYS A 623 -51.00 32.81 9.27
C LYS A 623 -51.95 34.03 9.09
N VAL A 624 -51.42 35.26 9.16
CA VAL A 624 -52.21 36.49 8.94
C VAL A 624 -52.72 36.56 7.49
N GLN A 625 -51.91 36.22 6.49
CA GLN A 625 -52.32 36.17 5.08
C GLN A 625 -53.35 35.07 4.76
N LYS A 626 -53.52 34.06 5.60
CA LYS A 626 -54.57 33.05 5.44
C LYS A 626 -55.87 33.41 6.15
N LEU A 627 -55.87 34.46 6.99
CA LEU A 627 -57.02 34.97 7.73
C LEU A 627 -57.64 36.23 7.10
N SER A 628 -56.95 36.86 6.15
CA SER A 628 -57.44 37.90 5.26
C SER A 628 -57.88 37.28 3.90
#